data_9c17100893fde403dfa147cb9c0f36a4
#
_entry.id   9c17100893fde403dfa147cb9c0f36a4
#
_cell.length_a   1.000
_cell.length_b   1.000
_cell.length_c   1.000
_cell.angle_alpha   90.00
_cell.angle_beta   90.00
_cell.angle_gamma   90.00
#
_symmetry.space_group_name_H-M   'P 1'
#
loop_
_entity.id
_entity.type
_entity.pdbx_description
1 polymer ?
#
loop_
_entity_poly.entity_id
_entity_poly.type
_entity_poly.pdbx_seq_one_letter_code
_entity_poly.pdbx_strand_id
1 'polypeptide(L)'
;MVLVLDTNVFVSACLGRGAASTVVAACLRGEHIPLMGAALMAEYEDVLGRTSLFKGCRLSVSEREELLEIFLATCRWTRIYFGWRPNLKDEADNHLIELAIAGGASKVITANVRDFVRAELLFPTLQVLTAAQLLRETKI
;
A
#
# COMPACT_ATOMS: atom_id res chain seq x y z
N MET A 1 10.96 3.26 -7.69
CA MET A 1 10.12 2.27 -8.40
C MET A 1 8.64 2.57 -8.18
N VAL A 2 7.80 2.04 -9.04
CA VAL A 2 6.34 2.20 -8.92
C VAL A 2 5.80 1.00 -8.11
N LEU A 3 5.01 1.29 -7.09
CA LEU A 3 4.47 0.25 -6.19
C LEU A 3 3.06 0.59 -5.72
N VAL A 4 2.40 -0.40 -5.14
CA VAL A 4 1.12 -0.22 -4.45
C VAL A 4 1.35 -0.52 -2.98
N LEU A 5 0.90 0.36 -2.10
CA LEU A 5 1.05 0.23 -0.66
C LEU A 5 -0.30 -0.07 -0.03
N ASP A 6 -0.43 -1.26 0.56
CA ASP A 6 -1.65 -1.66 1.25
C ASP A 6 -1.84 -0.82 2.52
N THR A 7 -3.09 -0.62 2.93
CA THR A 7 -3.45 0.18 4.09
C THR A 7 -2.77 -0.28 5.38
N ASN A 8 -2.59 -1.59 5.56
CA ASN A 8 -1.95 -2.12 6.77
C ASN A 8 -0.50 -1.64 6.94
N VAL A 9 0.20 -1.39 5.84
CA VAL A 9 1.57 -0.85 5.89
C VAL A 9 1.55 0.61 6.36
N PHE A 10 0.60 1.39 5.86
CA PHE A 10 0.44 2.79 6.29
C PHE A 10 0.08 2.87 7.77
N VAL A 11 -0.86 2.03 8.23
CA VAL A 11 -1.23 1.95 9.65
C VAL A 11 0.00 1.62 10.52
N SER A 12 0.78 0.64 10.10
CA SER A 12 2.01 0.27 10.82
C SER A 12 3.02 1.42 10.88
N ALA A 13 3.11 2.22 9.81
CA ALA A 13 3.95 3.40 9.79
C ALA A 13 3.47 4.45 10.80
N CYS A 14 2.15 4.68 10.87
CA CYS A 14 1.57 5.59 11.86
C CYS A 14 1.86 5.13 13.29
N LEU A 15 1.91 3.82 13.52
CA LEU A 15 2.23 3.23 14.81
C LEU A 15 3.75 3.23 15.11
N GLY A 16 4.56 3.75 14.20
CA GLY A 16 5.99 3.87 14.39
C GLY A 16 6.79 2.59 14.18
N ARG A 17 6.22 1.60 13.49
CA ARG A 17 6.92 0.34 13.20
C ARG A 17 7.98 0.58 12.13
N GLY A 18 9.22 0.19 12.44
CA GLY A 18 10.42 0.61 11.71
C GLY A 18 10.40 0.39 10.20
N ALA A 19 10.15 -0.85 9.75
CA ALA A 19 10.18 -1.16 8.31
C ALA A 19 9.10 -0.38 7.55
N ALA A 20 7.86 -0.37 8.07
CA ALA A 20 6.76 0.34 7.44
C ALA A 20 7.04 1.85 7.40
N SER A 21 7.52 2.42 8.51
CA SER A 21 7.88 3.83 8.59
C SER A 21 8.95 4.20 7.56
N THR A 22 9.94 3.34 7.38
CA THR A 22 11.02 3.57 6.42
C THR A 22 10.51 3.56 4.98
N VAL A 23 9.63 2.62 4.66
CA VAL A 23 9.04 2.54 3.31
C VAL A 23 8.17 3.77 3.02
N VAL A 24 7.31 4.17 3.97
CA VAL A 24 6.47 5.37 3.79
C VAL A 24 7.35 6.61 3.64
N ALA A 25 8.38 6.75 4.45
CA ALA A 25 9.33 7.87 4.35
C ALA A 25 10.00 7.92 2.97
N ALA A 26 10.38 6.76 2.42
CA ALA A 26 10.96 6.68 1.08
C ALA A 26 9.98 7.17 0.01
N CYS A 27 8.70 6.83 0.16
CA CYS A 27 7.65 7.36 -0.73
C CYS A 27 7.53 8.88 -0.63
N LEU A 28 7.56 9.41 0.60
CA LEU A 28 7.47 10.85 0.83
C LEU A 28 8.66 11.62 0.22
N ARG A 29 9.83 10.98 0.16
CA ARG A 29 11.03 11.57 -0.47
C ARG A 29 11.07 11.41 -1.99
N GLY A 30 10.09 10.72 -2.56
CA GLY A 30 10.06 10.48 -4.00
C GLY A 30 10.95 9.34 -4.49
N GLU A 31 11.49 8.53 -3.59
CA GLU A 31 12.31 7.36 -3.96
C GLU A 31 11.47 6.23 -4.55
N HIS A 32 10.20 6.18 -4.17
CA HIS A 32 9.20 5.27 -4.74
C HIS A 32 7.98 6.08 -5.16
N ILE A 33 7.29 5.62 -6.18
CA ILE A 33 6.05 6.25 -6.65
C ILE A 33 4.89 5.32 -6.28
N PRO A 34 4.14 5.63 -5.20
CA PRO A 34 2.98 4.82 -4.85
C PRO A 34 1.81 5.14 -5.77
N LEU A 35 1.06 4.12 -6.15
CA LEU A 35 -0.16 4.29 -6.93
C LEU A 35 -1.36 4.48 -5.99
N MET A 36 -2.33 5.24 -6.44
CA MET A 36 -3.59 5.41 -5.74
C MET A 36 -4.74 5.35 -6.74
N GLY A 37 -5.85 4.79 -6.32
CA GLY A 37 -7.07 4.71 -7.11
C GLY A 37 -8.28 4.81 -6.20
N ALA A 38 -9.47 4.90 -6.79
CA ALA A 38 -10.70 5.13 -6.04
C ALA A 38 -10.98 4.08 -4.96
N ALA A 39 -10.83 2.79 -5.29
CA ALA A 39 -11.10 1.71 -4.34
C ALA A 39 -10.11 1.71 -3.17
N LEU A 40 -8.82 1.90 -3.47
CA LEU A 40 -7.79 1.95 -2.42
C LEU A 40 -7.96 3.18 -1.55
N MET A 41 -8.29 4.33 -2.12
CA MET A 41 -8.55 5.56 -1.36
C MET A 41 -9.70 5.37 -0.38
N ALA A 42 -10.79 4.75 -0.82
CA ALA A 42 -11.94 4.46 0.04
C ALA A 42 -11.53 3.57 1.22
N GLU A 43 -10.65 2.59 0.99
CA GLU A 43 -10.13 1.72 2.04
C GLU A 43 -9.23 2.49 3.01
N TYR A 44 -8.38 3.38 2.51
CA TYR A 44 -7.56 4.25 3.37
C TYR A 44 -8.43 5.11 4.29
N GLU A 45 -9.48 5.71 3.74
CA GLU A 45 -10.41 6.53 4.53
C GLU A 45 -11.12 5.70 5.60
N ASP A 46 -11.59 4.52 5.24
CA ASP A 46 -12.28 3.61 6.17
C ASP A 46 -11.34 3.16 7.30
N VAL A 47 -10.16 2.70 6.95
CA VAL A 47 -9.20 2.17 7.93
C VAL A 47 -8.69 3.27 8.86
N LEU A 48 -8.38 4.46 8.34
CA LEU A 48 -7.89 5.57 9.16
C LEU A 48 -8.98 6.15 10.07
N GLY A 49 -10.25 5.88 9.76
CA GLY A 49 -11.37 6.24 10.63
C GLY A 49 -11.59 5.27 11.79
N ARG A 50 -10.92 4.12 11.80
CA ARG A 50 -11.06 3.11 12.86
C ARG A 50 -10.14 3.43 14.03
N THR A 51 -10.67 4.14 15.01
CA THR A 51 -9.88 4.63 16.16
C THR A 51 -9.19 3.50 16.94
N SER A 52 -9.81 2.31 16.99
CA SER A 52 -9.25 1.17 17.69
C SER A 52 -7.89 0.70 17.14
N LEU A 53 -7.63 0.91 15.86
CA LEU A 53 -6.35 0.54 15.24
C LEU A 53 -5.18 1.40 15.70
N PHE A 54 -5.48 2.59 16.20
CA PHE A 54 -4.46 3.59 16.58
C PHE A 54 -4.30 3.74 18.08
N LYS A 55 -4.79 2.78 18.85
CA LYS A 55 -4.64 2.79 20.29
C LYS A 55 -3.14 2.78 20.64
N GLY A 56 -2.72 3.77 21.42
CA GLY A 56 -1.30 3.92 21.76
C GLY A 56 -0.45 4.62 20.69
N CYS A 57 -1.05 5.05 19.60
CA CYS A 57 -0.34 5.79 18.55
C CYS A 57 0.11 7.15 19.08
N ARG A 58 1.36 7.54 18.78
CA ARG A 58 1.90 8.85 19.16
C ARG A 58 1.33 10.00 18.36
N LEU A 59 0.85 9.70 17.15
CA LEU A 59 0.25 10.70 16.28
C LEU A 59 -1.21 10.93 16.67
N SER A 60 -1.61 12.19 16.75
CA SER A 60 -3.02 12.55 16.94
C SER A 60 -3.81 12.25 15.66
N VAL A 61 -5.14 12.34 15.74
CA VAL A 61 -6.01 12.21 14.56
C VAL A 61 -5.61 13.23 13.48
N SER A 62 -5.41 14.49 13.88
CA SER A 62 -4.97 15.57 12.98
C SER A 62 -3.64 15.26 12.30
N GLU A 63 -2.69 14.73 13.06
CA GLU A 63 -1.38 14.40 12.53
C GLU A 63 -1.43 13.23 11.56
N ARG A 64 -2.28 12.23 11.82
CA ARG A 64 -2.47 11.10 10.90
C ARG A 64 -3.12 11.57 9.60
N GLU A 65 -4.11 12.45 9.69
CA GLU A 65 -4.76 13.03 8.51
C GLU A 65 -3.79 13.85 7.68
N GLU A 66 -2.96 14.65 8.32
CA GLU A 66 -1.92 15.42 7.65
C GLU A 66 -0.89 14.51 6.97
N LEU A 67 -0.47 13.44 7.63
CA LEU A 67 0.45 12.46 7.04
C LEU A 67 -0.17 11.81 5.81
N LEU A 68 -1.45 11.47 5.87
CA LEU A 68 -2.16 10.92 4.72
C LEU A 68 -2.20 11.91 3.56
N GLU A 69 -2.50 13.18 3.82
CA GLU A 69 -2.51 14.21 2.79
C GLU A 69 -1.16 14.35 2.11
N ILE A 70 -0.07 14.35 2.89
CA ILE A 70 1.27 14.43 2.36
C ILE A 70 1.58 13.19 1.50
N PHE A 71 1.21 12.01 1.99
CA PHE A 71 1.39 10.77 1.25
C PHE A 71 0.61 10.79 -0.07
N LEU A 72 -0.65 11.21 -0.05
CA LEU A 72 -1.48 11.30 -1.25
C LEU A 72 -0.89 12.25 -2.29
N ALA A 73 -0.23 13.32 -1.84
CA ALA A 73 0.43 14.25 -2.75
C ALA A 73 1.60 13.61 -3.51
N THR A 74 2.17 12.54 -2.99
CA THR A 74 3.24 11.80 -3.65
C THR A 74 2.73 10.68 -4.55
N CYS A 75 1.45 10.32 -4.41
CA CYS A 75 0.86 9.22 -5.16
C CYS A 75 0.58 9.61 -6.60
N ARG A 76 0.71 8.63 -7.49
CA ARG A 76 0.25 8.75 -8.87
C ARG A 76 -1.15 8.15 -8.94
N TRP A 77 -2.14 8.99 -9.24
CA TRP A 77 -3.52 8.57 -9.38
C TRP A 77 -3.72 7.79 -10.66
N THR A 78 -4.31 6.62 -10.55
CA THR A 78 -4.48 5.68 -11.64
C THR A 78 -5.96 5.34 -11.76
N ARG A 79 -6.50 5.48 -12.97
CA ARG A 79 -7.88 5.15 -13.26
C ARG A 79 -7.93 3.72 -13.81
N ILE A 80 -8.86 2.93 -13.28
CA ILE A 80 -9.11 1.56 -13.75
C ILE A 80 -10.37 1.61 -14.61
N TYR A 81 -10.21 1.41 -15.92
CA TYR A 81 -11.33 1.49 -16.87
C TYR A 81 -12.13 0.20 -16.96
N PHE A 82 -11.48 -0.93 -16.72
CA PHE A 82 -12.12 -2.24 -16.81
C PHE A 82 -11.84 -3.00 -15.53
N GLY A 83 -12.91 -3.31 -14.82
CA GLY A 83 -12.79 -4.18 -13.65
C GLY A 83 -12.66 -5.63 -14.11
N TRP A 84 -11.45 -6.17 -14.11
CA TRP A 84 -11.30 -7.61 -14.16
C TRP A 84 -10.86 -8.11 -12.79
N ARG A 85 -11.19 -9.34 -12.50
CA ARG A 85 -10.97 -9.93 -11.20
C ARG A 85 -9.87 -10.98 -11.27
N PRO A 86 -8.75 -10.81 -10.56
CA PRO A 86 -7.66 -11.79 -10.54
C PRO A 86 -7.96 -13.06 -9.72
N ASN A 87 -9.19 -13.26 -9.25
CA ASN A 87 -9.62 -14.45 -8.50
C ASN A 87 -8.80 -14.72 -7.24
N LEU A 88 -8.55 -13.70 -6.46
CA LEU A 88 -7.91 -13.85 -5.17
C LEU A 88 -8.90 -14.41 -4.14
N LYS A 89 -8.37 -15.06 -3.12
CA LYS A 89 -9.15 -15.63 -2.03
C LYS A 89 -10.03 -14.59 -1.34
N ASP A 90 -9.52 -13.39 -1.13
CA ASP A 90 -10.26 -12.25 -0.61
C ASP A 90 -10.50 -11.27 -1.75
N GLU A 91 -11.77 -11.09 -2.13
CA GLU A 91 -12.13 -10.14 -3.18
C GLU A 91 -11.72 -8.71 -2.87
N ALA A 92 -11.66 -8.33 -1.59
CA ALA A 92 -11.22 -7.00 -1.19
C ALA A 92 -9.78 -6.71 -1.64
N ASP A 93 -8.95 -7.74 -1.77
CA ASP A 93 -7.55 -7.59 -2.18
C ASP A 93 -7.39 -7.50 -3.71
N ASN A 94 -8.41 -7.87 -4.46
CA ASN A 94 -8.37 -7.80 -5.93
C ASN A 94 -8.09 -6.39 -6.43
N HIS A 95 -8.60 -5.36 -5.74
CA HIS A 95 -8.39 -3.98 -6.18
C HIS A 95 -6.92 -3.56 -6.12
N LEU A 96 -6.13 -4.13 -5.21
CA LEU A 96 -4.69 -3.85 -5.12
C LEU A 96 -3.96 -4.35 -6.37
N ILE A 97 -4.30 -5.56 -6.81
CA ILE A 97 -3.71 -6.16 -8.01
C ILE A 97 -4.19 -5.44 -9.27
N GLU A 98 -5.48 -5.12 -9.35
CA GLU A 98 -6.03 -4.34 -10.46
C GLU A 98 -5.31 -3.00 -10.60
N LEU A 99 -5.09 -2.32 -9.49
CA LEU A 99 -4.39 -1.04 -9.46
C LEU A 99 -2.93 -1.20 -9.91
N ALA A 100 -2.24 -2.22 -9.41
CA ALA A 100 -0.85 -2.47 -9.76
C ALA A 100 -0.69 -2.70 -11.26
N ILE A 101 -1.56 -3.53 -11.84
CA ILE A 101 -1.51 -3.83 -13.27
C ILE A 101 -1.86 -2.58 -14.10
N ALA A 102 -2.93 -1.87 -13.73
CA ALA A 102 -3.37 -0.68 -14.45
C ALA A 102 -2.31 0.43 -14.45
N GLY A 103 -1.59 0.60 -13.35
CA GLY A 103 -0.58 1.64 -13.19
C GLY A 103 0.85 1.21 -13.50
N GLY A 104 1.07 -0.04 -13.89
CA GLY A 104 2.40 -0.54 -14.20
C GLY A 104 3.32 -0.71 -13.00
N ALA A 105 2.77 -0.97 -11.82
CA ALA A 105 3.56 -1.24 -10.64
C ALA A 105 4.21 -2.61 -10.73
N SER A 106 5.43 -2.71 -10.25
CA SER A 106 6.16 -3.98 -10.17
C SER A 106 5.99 -4.67 -8.82
N LYS A 107 5.55 -3.94 -7.80
CA LYS A 107 5.46 -4.46 -6.43
C LYS A 107 4.18 -4.01 -5.72
N VAL A 108 3.64 -4.93 -4.92
CA VAL A 108 2.58 -4.64 -3.94
C VAL A 108 3.17 -4.89 -2.55
N ILE A 109 3.10 -3.90 -1.69
CA ILE A 109 3.65 -3.98 -0.34
C ILE A 109 2.50 -4.16 0.65
N THR A 110 2.51 -5.28 1.35
CA THR A 110 1.44 -5.66 2.26
C THR A 110 1.98 -6.49 3.43
N ALA A 111 1.28 -6.48 4.55
CA ALA A 111 1.59 -7.38 5.66
C ALA A 111 1.08 -8.80 5.40
N ASN A 112 0.13 -8.98 4.48
CA ASN A 112 -0.58 -10.24 4.22
C ASN A 112 -0.13 -10.90 2.92
N VAL A 113 1.16 -11.12 2.76
CA VAL A 113 1.76 -11.68 1.53
C VAL A 113 1.10 -13.00 1.12
N ARG A 114 0.73 -13.84 2.08
CA ARG A 114 0.11 -15.15 1.81
C ARG A 114 -1.18 -15.06 1.00
N ASP A 115 -1.94 -13.99 1.16
CA ASP A 115 -3.22 -13.81 0.47
C ASP A 115 -3.02 -13.55 -1.02
N PHE A 116 -1.80 -13.24 -1.44
CA PHE A 116 -1.48 -12.86 -2.81
C PHE A 116 -0.63 -13.88 -3.58
N VAL A 117 -0.38 -15.07 -3.02
CA VAL A 117 0.45 -16.10 -3.67
C VAL A 117 -0.10 -16.44 -5.07
N ARG A 118 -1.41 -16.56 -5.19
CA ARG A 118 -2.05 -16.85 -6.47
C ARG A 118 -1.85 -15.73 -7.50
N ALA A 119 -1.87 -14.49 -7.03
CA ALA A 119 -1.66 -13.35 -7.92
C ALA A 119 -0.24 -13.36 -8.51
N GLU A 120 0.77 -13.70 -7.71
CA GLU A 120 2.15 -13.81 -8.19
C GLU A 120 2.30 -14.92 -9.23
N LEU A 121 1.57 -16.02 -9.08
CA LEU A 121 1.58 -17.10 -10.06
C LEU A 121 0.95 -16.68 -11.39
N LEU A 122 -0.11 -15.88 -11.34
CA LEU A 122 -0.82 -15.37 -12.52
C LEU A 122 -0.09 -14.21 -13.19
N PHE A 123 0.63 -13.42 -12.41
CA PHE A 123 1.33 -12.22 -12.87
C PHE A 123 2.79 -12.25 -12.38
N PRO A 124 3.64 -13.04 -13.07
CA PRO A 124 5.01 -13.27 -12.59
C PRO A 124 5.90 -12.02 -12.59
N THR A 125 5.49 -10.95 -13.27
CA THR A 125 6.24 -9.68 -13.22
C THR A 125 5.90 -8.85 -11.98
N LEU A 126 4.87 -9.25 -11.24
CA LEU A 126 4.42 -8.56 -10.02
C LEU A 126 4.95 -9.31 -8.80
N GLN A 127 5.64 -8.62 -7.92
CA GLN A 127 6.08 -9.15 -6.64
C GLN A 127 5.21 -8.60 -5.51
N VAL A 128 4.85 -9.48 -4.58
CA VAL A 128 4.14 -9.09 -3.36
C VAL A 128 5.08 -9.29 -2.18
N LEU A 129 5.38 -8.22 -1.47
CA LEU A 129 6.40 -8.18 -0.43
C LEU A 129 5.88 -7.51 0.84
N THR A 130 6.47 -7.87 1.98
CA THR A 130 6.33 -7.06 3.19
C THR A 130 7.25 -5.84 3.09
N ALA A 131 7.02 -4.84 3.95
CA ALA A 131 7.91 -3.68 4.01
C ALA A 131 9.35 -4.10 4.32
N ALA A 132 9.53 -5.04 5.25
CA ALA A 132 10.86 -5.54 5.60
C ALA A 132 11.55 -6.22 4.41
N GLN A 133 10.82 -7.00 3.64
CA GLN A 133 11.35 -7.65 2.43
C GLN A 133 11.77 -6.63 1.38
N LEU A 134 10.97 -5.59 1.18
CA LEU A 134 11.30 -4.52 0.25
C LEU A 134 12.61 -3.83 0.65
N LEU A 135 12.78 -3.52 1.93
CA LEU A 135 14.00 -2.88 2.41
C LEU A 135 15.23 -3.76 2.21
N ARG A 136 15.10 -5.07 2.37
CA ARG A 136 16.21 -6.00 2.12
C ARG A 136 16.62 -6.03 0.66
N GLU A 137 15.66 -5.95 -0.26
CA GLU A 137 15.94 -5.93 -1.70
C GLU A 137 16.61 -4.64 -2.16
N THR A 138 16.27 -3.52 -1.54
CA THR A 138 16.79 -2.21 -1.94
C THR A 138 18.12 -1.87 -1.29
N LYS A 139 18.56 -2.62 -0.29
CA LYS A 139 19.90 -2.50 0.30
C LYS A 139 20.92 -3.24 -0.55
N ILE A 140 21.80 -2.51 -1.12
CA ILE A 140 22.93 -3.05 -1.87
C ILE A 140 24.18 -2.92 -1.02
#